data_0a450f115f05287ba6cad5dd6e106cf9
#
_entry.id   0a450f115f05287ba6cad5dd6e106cf9
#
_cell.length_a   1.000
_cell.length_b   1.000
_cell.length_c   1.000
_cell.angle_alpha   90.00
_cell.angle_beta   90.00
_cell.angle_gamma   90.00
#
_symmetry.space_group_name_H-M   'P 1'
#
loop_
_entity.id
_entity.type
_entity.pdbx_description
1 polymer ?
#
loop_
_entity_poly.entity_id
_entity_poly.type
_entity_poly.pdbx_seq_one_letter_code
_entity_poly.pdbx_strand_id
1 'polypeptide(L)'
;MNQNIIACEKKVDIGTRVVLWNEKDGFACPNRRGRKVLSQHTPALNDAPTQKPSNYKIKNTQTAYRELIKTVHQFVLHYDVCYTSSHCHQLMLASPFKGSHFYLDLDGTLFQTCDLYWKTNTAPADDKKGNERSVHVEIANLSWEALAKQAEYFPSKKDKYKKIGKSWKLNLPDEYKVMNNSFRAMPSRAYGERGYFSKKINGKMVRMWDFTEEQYETLIKLSFGLNQLLPSIKLKVPLDKETGQHPLDRLKNFSRFAGILG
;
A
#
# COMPACT_ATOMS: atom_id res chain seq x y z
N MET A 1 -2.49 21.79 4.29
CA MET A 1 -2.33 20.45 3.67
C MET A 1 -2.43 19.43 4.77
N ASN A 2 -3.31 18.42 4.67
CA ASN A 2 -3.46 17.42 5.71
C ASN A 2 -2.23 16.50 5.74
N GLN A 3 -1.78 16.15 6.95
CA GLN A 3 -0.65 15.24 7.21
C GLN A 3 -1.06 14.10 8.17
N ASN A 4 -2.34 14.01 8.49
CA ASN A 4 -2.84 13.06 9.47
C ASN A 4 -3.35 11.78 8.83
N ILE A 5 -2.99 10.63 9.42
CA ILE A 5 -3.66 9.35 9.24
C ILE A 5 -4.69 9.14 10.36
N ILE A 6 -5.73 8.35 10.07
CA ILE A 6 -6.91 8.24 10.95
C ILE A 6 -7.25 6.79 11.27
N ALA A 7 -7.44 6.49 12.57
CA ALA A 7 -8.01 5.23 13.06
C ALA A 7 -8.99 5.49 14.20
N CYS A 8 -10.22 5.03 14.08
CA CYS A 8 -11.28 5.27 15.06
C CYS A 8 -11.38 6.76 15.45
N GLU A 9 -11.35 7.64 14.45
CA GLU A 9 -11.35 9.10 14.56
C GLU A 9 -10.10 9.70 15.25
N LYS A 10 -9.20 8.88 15.80
CA LYS A 10 -7.89 9.34 16.29
C LYS A 10 -7.00 9.70 15.11
N LYS A 11 -6.25 10.79 15.27
CA LYS A 11 -5.37 11.33 14.23
C LYS A 11 -3.93 11.32 14.70
N VAL A 12 -3.03 10.98 13.80
CA VAL A 12 -1.57 11.10 13.99
C VAL A 12 -0.99 11.81 12.79
N ASP A 13 -0.27 12.90 13.06
CA ASP A 13 0.50 13.61 12.04
C ASP A 13 1.75 12.80 11.71
N ILE A 14 1.94 12.48 10.43
CA ILE A 14 3.08 11.71 9.94
C ILE A 14 4.11 12.58 9.20
N GLY A 15 3.93 13.90 9.17
CA GLY A 15 4.88 14.84 8.58
C GLY A 15 5.03 14.72 7.05
N THR A 16 4.01 14.20 6.35
CA THR A 16 3.95 14.15 4.88
C THR A 16 2.53 14.34 4.40
N ARG A 17 2.37 14.65 3.10
CA ARG A 17 1.04 14.88 2.52
C ARG A 17 0.19 13.62 2.58
N VAL A 18 -0.98 13.73 3.21
CA VAL A 18 -2.03 12.71 3.24
C VAL A 18 -3.30 13.29 2.63
N VAL A 19 -3.88 12.57 1.67
CA VAL A 19 -5.19 12.89 1.08
C VAL A 19 -6.20 11.89 1.60
N LEU A 20 -7.23 12.37 2.28
CA LEU A 20 -8.25 11.52 2.89
C LEU A 20 -9.38 11.23 1.89
N TRP A 21 -10.07 10.11 2.09
CA TRP A 21 -11.18 9.62 1.26
C TRP A 21 -12.36 10.58 1.10
N ASN A 22 -12.51 11.54 2.00
CA ASN A 22 -13.57 12.55 1.99
C ASN A 22 -13.12 13.92 1.45
N GLU A 23 -11.86 14.05 1.04
CA GLU A 23 -11.36 15.24 0.37
C GLU A 23 -11.68 15.21 -1.13
N LYS A 24 -11.62 16.38 -1.79
CA LYS A 24 -11.99 16.54 -3.21
C LYS A 24 -11.26 15.55 -4.13
N ASP A 25 -9.95 15.34 -3.90
CA ASP A 25 -9.10 14.46 -4.71
C ASP A 25 -8.86 13.11 -4.01
N GLY A 26 -9.65 12.79 -3.01
CA GLY A 26 -9.50 11.59 -2.19
C GLY A 26 -9.99 10.32 -2.89
N PHE A 27 -9.34 9.22 -2.56
CA PHE A 27 -9.72 7.88 -3.01
C PHE A 27 -10.58 7.22 -1.95
N ALA A 28 -11.87 7.07 -2.20
CA ALA A 28 -12.71 6.30 -1.29
C ALA A 28 -12.58 4.80 -1.55
N CYS A 29 -12.53 4.01 -0.49
CA CYS A 29 -12.59 2.55 -0.59
C CYS A 29 -13.89 2.14 -1.33
N PRO A 30 -13.81 1.26 -2.35
CA PRO A 30 -14.93 1.00 -3.22
C PRO A 30 -16.09 0.34 -2.48
N ASN A 31 -17.27 0.97 -2.58
CA ASN A 31 -18.54 0.36 -2.22
C ASN A 31 -19.44 0.32 -3.45
N ARG A 32 -19.31 -0.71 -4.27
CA ARG A 32 -20.16 -0.87 -5.46
C ARG A 32 -21.29 -1.86 -5.21
N ARG A 33 -22.52 -1.44 -5.54
CA ARG A 33 -23.73 -2.26 -5.70
C ARG A 33 -24.26 -2.93 -4.43
N GLY A 34 -24.28 -2.24 -3.29
CA GLY A 34 -24.93 -2.77 -2.08
C GLY A 34 -24.25 -4.02 -1.49
N ARG A 35 -23.03 -4.35 -1.90
CA ARG A 35 -22.24 -5.44 -1.32
C ARG A 35 -21.35 -4.89 -0.22
N LYS A 36 -21.22 -5.65 0.87
CA LYS A 36 -20.35 -5.34 2.02
C LYS A 36 -18.88 -5.30 1.59
N VAL A 37 -18.35 -4.12 1.28
CA VAL A 37 -16.95 -3.95 0.89
C VAL A 37 -16.08 -3.66 2.10
N LEU A 38 -16.63 -2.95 3.08
CA LEU A 38 -15.95 -2.68 4.33
C LEU A 38 -16.62 -3.46 5.45
N SER A 39 -15.85 -4.26 6.14
CA SER A 39 -16.18 -4.87 7.42
C SER A 39 -15.16 -4.44 8.45
N GLN A 40 -15.50 -4.55 9.71
CA GLN A 40 -14.56 -4.26 10.78
C GLN A 40 -13.46 -5.32 10.84
N HIS A 41 -12.29 -4.96 11.36
CA HIS A 41 -11.24 -5.94 11.64
C HIS A 41 -11.69 -6.98 12.67
N THR A 42 -12.62 -6.62 13.58
CA THR A 42 -13.12 -7.52 14.60
C THR A 42 -14.44 -8.19 14.19
N PRO A 43 -14.63 -9.50 14.42
CA PRO A 43 -15.86 -10.21 14.10
C PRO A 43 -17.09 -9.76 14.93
N ALA A 44 -16.88 -9.08 16.04
CA ALA A 44 -17.89 -8.87 17.10
C ALA A 44 -18.91 -7.76 16.82
N LEU A 45 -18.75 -6.95 15.80
CA LEU A 45 -19.66 -5.86 15.49
C LEU A 45 -20.39 -6.14 14.18
N ASN A 46 -21.50 -6.82 14.25
CA ASN A 46 -22.30 -7.35 13.12
C ASN A 46 -22.95 -6.30 12.21
N ASP A 47 -22.75 -5.02 12.45
CA ASP A 47 -23.34 -3.96 11.65
C ASP A 47 -22.37 -3.47 10.57
N ALA A 48 -22.17 -4.27 9.52
CA ALA A 48 -21.47 -3.79 8.34
C ALA A 48 -22.40 -2.81 7.60
N PRO A 49 -22.02 -1.55 7.45
CA PRO A 49 -22.89 -0.56 6.84
C PRO A 49 -23.04 -0.81 5.34
N THR A 50 -24.25 -0.54 4.85
CA THR A 50 -24.61 -0.59 3.43
C THR A 50 -24.33 0.74 2.71
N GLN A 51 -23.76 1.73 3.40
CA GLN A 51 -23.59 3.11 2.93
C GLN A 51 -22.16 3.45 2.49
N LYS A 52 -21.98 4.59 1.85
CA LYS A 52 -20.67 5.10 1.40
C LYS A 52 -19.72 5.35 2.58
N PRO A 53 -18.41 5.10 2.45
CA PRO A 53 -17.42 5.29 3.53
C PRO A 53 -17.42 6.67 4.19
N SER A 54 -17.73 7.71 3.42
CA SER A 54 -17.82 9.10 3.91
C SER A 54 -18.90 9.33 4.99
N ASN A 55 -19.87 8.42 5.11
CA ASN A 55 -21.02 8.58 6.00
C ASN A 55 -21.00 7.63 7.21
N TYR A 56 -19.94 6.83 7.36
CA TYR A 56 -19.86 5.87 8.45
C TYR A 56 -19.45 6.53 9.76
N LYS A 57 -20.34 6.50 10.73
CA LYS A 57 -20.00 6.85 12.10
C LYS A 57 -19.66 5.59 12.87
N ILE A 58 -18.52 5.59 13.53
CA ILE A 58 -18.13 4.55 14.48
C ILE A 58 -18.91 4.83 15.79
N LYS A 59 -19.84 3.94 16.16
CA LYS A 59 -20.77 4.18 17.28
C LYS A 59 -20.08 4.43 18.62
N ASN A 60 -18.98 3.73 18.88
CA ASN A 60 -18.17 3.90 20.09
C ASN A 60 -16.69 3.83 19.70
N THR A 61 -16.12 4.97 19.41
CA THR A 61 -14.74 5.08 18.91
C THR A 61 -13.71 4.58 19.89
N GLN A 62 -13.93 4.75 21.21
CA GLN A 62 -13.01 4.29 22.23
C GLN A 62 -12.99 2.77 22.35
N THR A 63 -14.14 2.11 22.36
CA THR A 63 -14.23 0.65 22.38
C THR A 63 -13.71 0.07 21.07
N ALA A 64 -14.10 0.66 19.93
CA ALA A 64 -13.62 0.26 18.62
C ALA A 64 -12.08 0.33 18.53
N TYR A 65 -11.48 1.41 19.03
CA TYR A 65 -10.04 1.56 19.06
C TYR A 65 -9.34 0.51 19.94
N ARG A 66 -9.90 0.22 21.13
CA ARG A 66 -9.33 -0.83 22.02
C ARG A 66 -9.32 -2.20 21.35
N GLU A 67 -10.36 -2.53 20.61
CA GLU A 67 -10.42 -3.79 19.86
C GLU A 67 -9.50 -3.77 18.63
N LEU A 68 -9.43 -2.65 17.93
CA LEU A 68 -8.55 -2.49 16.78
C LEU A 68 -7.09 -2.74 17.13
N ILE A 69 -6.58 -2.14 18.21
CA ILE A 69 -5.18 -2.31 18.63
C ILE A 69 -4.86 -3.73 19.14
N LYS A 70 -5.85 -4.53 19.52
CA LYS A 70 -5.65 -5.95 19.85
C LYS A 70 -5.61 -6.82 18.61
N THR A 71 -6.34 -6.44 17.57
CA THR A 71 -6.55 -7.25 16.37
C THR A 71 -5.50 -6.97 15.30
N VAL A 72 -5.25 -5.69 15.03
CA VAL A 72 -4.35 -5.27 13.95
C VAL A 72 -2.92 -5.15 14.47
N HIS A 73 -2.05 -6.01 13.95
CA HIS A 73 -0.65 -6.11 14.36
C HIS A 73 0.31 -6.23 13.18
N GLN A 74 -0.18 -6.11 11.94
CA GLN A 74 0.62 -6.19 10.73
C GLN A 74 0.39 -4.95 9.84
N PHE A 75 1.48 -4.46 9.26
CA PHE A 75 1.47 -3.51 8.16
C PHE A 75 2.05 -4.20 6.93
N VAL A 76 1.26 -4.31 5.86
CA VAL A 76 1.64 -5.07 4.66
C VAL A 76 1.86 -4.13 3.49
N LEU A 77 3.05 -4.20 2.92
CA LEU A 77 3.47 -3.45 1.75
C LEU A 77 3.16 -4.28 0.50
N HIS A 78 2.41 -3.70 -0.44
CA HIS A 78 2.11 -4.29 -1.73
C HIS A 78 2.79 -3.50 -2.85
N TYR A 79 3.38 -4.22 -3.76
CA TYR A 79 3.87 -3.70 -5.02
C TYR A 79 2.72 -3.73 -6.03
N ASP A 80 2.15 -2.59 -6.37
CA ASP A 80 0.85 -2.50 -7.04
C ASP A 80 0.87 -2.75 -8.56
N VAL A 81 2.07 -2.74 -9.16
CA VAL A 81 2.26 -2.97 -10.60
C VAL A 81 1.54 -1.93 -11.47
N CYS A 82 1.27 -0.76 -10.93
CA CYS A 82 0.55 0.32 -11.59
C CYS A 82 1.44 1.54 -11.82
N TYR A 83 1.05 2.38 -12.77
CA TYR A 83 1.79 3.64 -13.06
C TYR A 83 1.68 4.64 -11.91
N THR A 84 0.50 4.74 -11.32
CA THR A 84 0.18 5.71 -10.28
C THR A 84 -0.83 5.11 -9.32
N SER A 85 -0.95 5.71 -8.14
CA SER A 85 -1.97 5.36 -7.17
C SER A 85 -3.39 5.53 -7.73
N SER A 86 -3.63 6.55 -8.55
CA SER A 86 -4.92 6.72 -9.23
C SER A 86 -5.25 5.57 -10.16
N HIS A 87 -4.27 5.10 -10.96
CA HIS A 87 -4.44 3.95 -11.84
C HIS A 87 -4.74 2.67 -11.05
N CYS A 88 -3.98 2.40 -9.97
CA CYS A 88 -4.23 1.25 -9.10
C CYS A 88 -5.62 1.31 -8.47
N HIS A 89 -6.01 2.46 -7.93
CA HIS A 89 -7.32 2.65 -7.33
C HIS A 89 -8.46 2.41 -8.34
N GLN A 90 -8.33 2.89 -9.58
CA GLN A 90 -9.32 2.65 -10.64
C GLN A 90 -9.46 1.16 -10.98
N LEU A 91 -8.35 0.42 -11.07
CA LEU A 91 -8.37 -1.02 -11.30
C LEU A 91 -9.01 -1.77 -10.12
N MET A 92 -8.72 -1.36 -8.87
CA MET A 92 -9.35 -1.92 -7.68
C MET A 92 -10.87 -1.63 -7.66
N LEU A 93 -11.30 -0.43 -8.09
CA LEU A 93 -12.71 -0.07 -8.23
C LEU A 93 -13.45 -0.95 -9.23
N ALA A 94 -12.79 -1.44 -10.27
CA ALA A 94 -13.39 -2.35 -11.25
C ALA A 94 -13.70 -3.73 -10.65
N SER A 95 -12.98 -4.13 -9.59
CA SER A 95 -13.25 -5.35 -8.84
C SER A 95 -14.22 -5.10 -7.68
N PRO A 96 -15.31 -5.87 -7.56
CA PRO A 96 -16.35 -5.60 -6.55
C PRO A 96 -15.89 -5.86 -5.10
N PHE A 97 -14.71 -6.39 -4.90
CA PHE A 97 -14.26 -6.87 -3.58
C PHE A 97 -12.83 -6.44 -3.19
N LYS A 98 -12.14 -5.68 -4.04
CA LYS A 98 -10.75 -5.29 -3.78
C LYS A 98 -10.64 -3.85 -3.32
N GLY A 99 -9.66 -3.58 -2.47
CA GLY A 99 -9.33 -2.23 -1.99
C GLY A 99 -8.20 -2.29 -0.98
N SER A 100 -7.50 -1.18 -0.80
CA SER A 100 -6.41 -1.02 0.17
C SER A 100 -6.70 0.15 1.10
N HIS A 101 -6.11 0.15 2.30
CA HIS A 101 -6.21 1.27 3.24
C HIS A 101 -5.48 2.50 2.72
N PHE A 102 -4.32 2.25 2.12
CA PHE A 102 -3.48 3.30 1.59
C PHE A 102 -3.05 3.01 0.15
N TYR A 103 -2.85 4.10 -0.59
CA TYR A 103 -2.13 4.12 -1.86
C TYR A 103 -1.03 5.15 -1.75
N LEU A 104 0.19 4.77 -2.10
CA LEU A 104 1.37 5.63 -2.06
C LEU A 104 1.83 5.94 -3.49
N ASP A 105 1.69 7.19 -3.90
CA ASP A 105 2.05 7.62 -5.26
C ASP A 105 3.56 7.89 -5.40
N LEU A 106 4.00 8.03 -6.64
CA LEU A 106 5.41 8.22 -7.03
C LEU A 106 6.03 9.48 -6.42
N ASP A 107 5.23 10.50 -6.14
CA ASP A 107 5.66 11.77 -5.52
C ASP A 107 5.64 11.75 -3.99
N GLY A 108 5.39 10.58 -3.40
CA GLY A 108 5.28 10.43 -1.95
C GLY A 108 3.92 10.84 -1.37
N THR A 109 2.96 11.28 -2.20
CA THR A 109 1.59 11.55 -1.73
C THR A 109 0.95 10.25 -1.26
N LEU A 110 0.45 10.25 -0.03
CA LEU A 110 -0.27 9.15 0.58
C LEU A 110 -1.78 9.39 0.51
N PHE A 111 -2.51 8.45 -0.07
CA PHE A 111 -3.98 8.47 -0.07
C PHE A 111 -4.49 7.47 0.96
N GLN A 112 -5.26 7.92 1.95
CA GLN A 112 -5.97 7.05 2.88
C GLN A 112 -7.41 6.92 2.42
N THR A 113 -7.88 5.68 2.19
CA THR A 113 -9.17 5.39 1.53
C THR A 113 -10.35 5.21 2.46
N CYS A 114 -10.08 4.99 3.75
CA CYS A 114 -11.07 4.85 4.82
C CYS A 114 -10.39 4.98 6.19
N ASP A 115 -11.18 5.15 7.24
CA ASP A 115 -10.68 5.00 8.61
C ASP A 115 -10.14 3.57 8.81
N LEU A 116 -8.97 3.42 9.48
CA LEU A 116 -8.32 2.13 9.69
C LEU A 116 -9.13 1.15 10.56
N TYR A 117 -10.23 1.62 11.14
CA TYR A 117 -11.22 0.74 11.77
C TYR A 117 -11.80 -0.29 10.79
N TRP A 118 -11.86 0.05 9.51
CA TRP A 118 -12.44 -0.78 8.47
C TRP A 118 -11.36 -1.68 7.85
N LYS A 119 -11.72 -2.93 7.67
CA LYS A 119 -10.91 -3.92 6.97
C LYS A 119 -11.04 -3.73 5.46
N THR A 120 -9.93 -3.71 4.73
CA THR A 120 -9.91 -3.75 3.27
C THR A 120 -9.61 -5.16 2.76
N ASN A 121 -10.01 -5.47 1.53
CA ASN A 121 -9.76 -6.76 0.90
C ASN A 121 -8.59 -6.65 -0.07
N THR A 122 -7.38 -6.74 0.46
CA THR A 122 -6.12 -6.61 -0.30
C THR A 122 -5.42 -7.97 -0.41
N ALA A 123 -5.18 -8.64 0.73
CA ALA A 123 -4.46 -9.91 0.79
C ALA A 123 -5.06 -10.83 1.86
N PRO A 124 -5.83 -11.85 1.48
CA PRO A 124 -6.49 -12.73 2.45
C PRO A 124 -5.51 -13.59 3.28
N ALA A 125 -4.27 -13.83 2.78
CA ALA A 125 -3.30 -14.80 3.27
C ALA A 125 -3.80 -16.26 3.20
N ASP A 126 -2.89 -17.24 3.43
CA ASP A 126 -3.23 -18.67 3.33
C ASP A 126 -4.27 -19.12 4.38
N ASP A 127 -4.27 -18.49 5.56
CA ASP A 127 -5.25 -18.74 6.63
C ASP A 127 -6.57 -17.97 6.45
N LYS A 128 -6.74 -17.26 5.33
CA LYS A 128 -7.91 -16.43 4.98
C LYS A 128 -8.21 -15.28 5.97
N LYS A 129 -7.28 -15.00 6.90
CA LYS A 129 -7.41 -13.96 7.94
C LYS A 129 -6.43 -12.79 7.77
N GLY A 130 -5.67 -12.75 6.68
CA GLY A 130 -4.67 -11.70 6.43
C GLY A 130 -5.27 -10.29 6.52
N ASN A 131 -6.39 -10.07 5.86
CA ASN A 131 -7.07 -8.78 5.86
C ASN A 131 -7.65 -8.37 7.24
N GLU A 132 -7.86 -9.32 8.15
CA GLU A 132 -8.45 -9.04 9.47
C GLU A 132 -7.45 -8.46 10.45
N ARG A 133 -6.16 -8.78 10.31
CA ARG A 133 -5.07 -8.39 11.21
C ARG A 133 -4.12 -7.37 10.65
N SER A 134 -4.37 -6.87 9.44
CA SER A 134 -3.40 -6.04 8.73
C SER A 134 -3.99 -4.72 8.25
N VAL A 135 -3.11 -3.72 8.23
CA VAL A 135 -3.25 -2.51 7.42
C VAL A 135 -2.42 -2.70 6.16
N HIS A 136 -2.90 -2.22 5.03
CA HIS A 136 -2.28 -2.43 3.72
C HIS A 136 -1.99 -1.11 3.02
N VAL A 137 -0.85 -1.05 2.30
CA VAL A 137 -0.52 0.02 1.36
C VAL A 137 -0.16 -0.56 0.00
N GLU A 138 -0.77 -0.04 -1.05
CA GLU A 138 -0.37 -0.25 -2.44
C GLU A 138 0.62 0.83 -2.83
N ILE A 139 1.81 0.42 -3.29
CA ILE A 139 2.91 1.32 -3.62
C ILE A 139 3.03 1.39 -5.14
N ALA A 140 2.77 2.57 -5.69
CA ALA A 140 2.79 2.78 -7.13
C ALA A 140 4.19 2.53 -7.69
N ASN A 141 4.30 1.53 -8.55
CA ASN A 141 5.53 1.22 -9.28
C ASN A 141 5.23 0.23 -10.41
N LEU A 142 5.48 0.62 -11.63
CA LEU A 142 5.27 -0.25 -12.78
C LEU A 142 6.40 -1.26 -12.89
N SER A 143 6.10 -2.55 -12.71
CA SER A 143 7.09 -3.61 -12.81
C SER A 143 7.61 -3.81 -14.24
N TRP A 144 8.83 -4.33 -14.36
CA TRP A 144 9.40 -4.72 -15.66
C TRP A 144 8.53 -5.78 -16.36
N GLU A 145 8.03 -6.77 -15.62
CA GLU A 145 7.16 -7.81 -16.18
C GLU A 145 5.79 -7.26 -16.58
N ALA A 146 5.24 -6.32 -15.81
CA ALA A 146 4.03 -5.61 -16.20
C ALA A 146 4.25 -4.79 -17.46
N LEU A 147 5.42 -4.14 -17.64
CA LEU A 147 5.78 -3.49 -18.90
C LEU A 147 5.78 -4.46 -20.07
N ALA A 148 6.35 -5.65 -19.92
CA ALA A 148 6.37 -6.67 -20.97
C ALA A 148 4.98 -7.18 -21.32
N LYS A 149 4.11 -7.42 -20.31
CA LYS A 149 2.72 -7.86 -20.51
C LYS A 149 1.78 -6.73 -20.94
N GLN A 150 1.96 -5.53 -20.41
CA GLN A 150 1.23 -4.33 -20.86
C GLN A 150 1.67 -3.88 -22.25
N ALA A 151 2.72 -4.53 -22.82
CA ALA A 151 3.13 -4.33 -24.21
C ALA A 151 1.99 -4.56 -25.18
N GLU A 152 1.05 -5.40 -24.89
CA GLU A 152 -0.13 -5.63 -25.71
C GLU A 152 -1.21 -4.53 -25.53
N TYR A 153 -1.28 -3.92 -24.34
CA TYR A 153 -2.29 -2.91 -24.02
C TYR A 153 -1.88 -1.46 -24.35
N PHE A 154 -0.57 -1.19 -24.53
CA PHE A 154 -0.08 0.18 -24.80
C PHE A 154 0.91 0.18 -25.96
N PRO A 155 0.50 0.56 -27.17
CA PRO A 155 1.32 0.47 -28.38
C PRO A 155 2.59 1.33 -28.41
N SER A 156 2.74 2.33 -27.54
CA SER A 156 3.83 3.33 -27.61
C SER A 156 4.91 3.16 -26.53
N LYS A 157 5.53 2.01 -26.41
CA LYS A 157 6.23 1.55 -25.20
C LYS A 157 7.69 1.88 -25.03
N LYS A 158 8.40 2.13 -26.07
CA LYS A 158 9.88 2.31 -26.04
C LYS A 158 10.32 3.52 -25.20
N ASP A 159 9.39 4.45 -24.93
CA ASP A 159 9.72 5.75 -24.36
C ASP A 159 9.23 5.99 -22.93
N LYS A 160 8.72 4.96 -22.23
CA LYS A 160 8.12 5.17 -20.90
C LYS A 160 9.14 5.42 -19.79
N TYR A 161 10.35 4.90 -19.92
CA TYR A 161 11.43 5.16 -18.99
C TYR A 161 12.63 5.73 -19.72
N LYS A 162 13.06 6.91 -19.30
CA LYS A 162 14.28 7.56 -19.80
C LYS A 162 15.30 7.68 -18.68
N LYS A 163 16.54 7.30 -18.95
CA LYS A 163 17.67 7.52 -18.03
C LYS A 163 18.10 8.98 -18.11
N ILE A 164 18.12 9.66 -16.97
CA ILE A 164 18.57 11.05 -16.84
C ILE A 164 19.63 11.09 -15.73
N GLY A 165 20.91 11.19 -16.14
CA GLY A 165 22.02 11.10 -15.19
C GLY A 165 22.04 9.72 -14.51
N LYS A 166 21.96 9.68 -13.16
CA LYS A 166 21.91 8.46 -12.38
C LYS A 166 20.49 7.93 -12.12
N SER A 167 19.46 8.68 -12.52
CA SER A 167 18.05 8.36 -12.24
C SER A 167 17.31 7.92 -13.49
N TRP A 168 16.24 7.16 -13.30
CA TRP A 168 15.29 6.82 -14.34
C TRP A 168 14.03 7.66 -14.17
N LYS A 169 13.53 8.19 -15.25
CA LYS A 169 12.31 8.98 -15.31
C LYS A 169 11.22 8.21 -16.03
N LEU A 170 10.07 8.08 -15.39
CA LEU A 170 8.87 7.55 -16.01
C LEU A 170 8.20 8.66 -16.82
N ASN A 171 8.03 8.42 -18.14
CA ASN A 171 7.29 9.32 -19.02
C ASN A 171 5.81 8.91 -18.98
N LEU A 172 5.06 9.50 -18.05
CA LEU A 172 3.63 9.23 -17.92
C LEU A 172 2.81 10.02 -18.93
N PRO A 173 1.68 9.46 -19.40
CA PRO A 173 0.66 10.24 -20.08
C PRO A 173 0.16 11.40 -19.19
N ASP A 174 -0.17 12.55 -19.80
CA ASP A 174 -0.59 13.76 -19.08
C ASP A 174 -1.80 13.53 -18.16
N GLU A 175 -2.64 12.58 -18.50
CA GLU A 175 -3.80 12.19 -17.72
C GLU A 175 -3.50 11.69 -16.31
N TYR A 176 -2.28 11.23 -16.04
CA TYR A 176 -1.90 10.70 -14.72
C TYR A 176 -1.39 11.76 -13.74
N LYS A 177 -1.10 12.98 -14.19
CA LYS A 177 -0.76 14.17 -13.37
C LYS A 177 0.16 13.89 -12.18
N VAL A 178 1.27 13.21 -12.41
CA VAL A 178 2.24 12.89 -11.35
C VAL A 178 3.20 14.05 -11.15
N MET A 179 3.41 14.45 -9.90
CA MET A 179 4.32 15.55 -9.55
C MET A 179 5.79 15.15 -9.69
N ASN A 180 6.13 13.93 -9.22
CA ASN A 180 7.46 13.35 -9.34
C ASN A 180 7.35 11.96 -9.98
N ASN A 181 8.12 11.73 -11.03
CA ASN A 181 8.13 10.46 -11.76
C ASN A 181 9.55 9.93 -11.92
N SER A 182 10.45 10.29 -11.00
CA SER A 182 11.83 9.84 -11.00
C SER A 182 11.97 8.62 -10.08
N PHE A 183 12.73 7.64 -10.56
CA PHE A 183 13.13 6.47 -9.80
C PHE A 183 14.60 6.58 -9.42
N ARG A 184 14.97 6.03 -8.27
CA ARG A 184 16.39 5.92 -7.94
C ARG A 184 17.10 5.01 -8.91
N ALA A 185 18.28 5.44 -9.39
CA ALA A 185 19.19 4.54 -10.07
C ALA A 185 19.84 3.62 -9.05
N MET A 186 19.68 2.33 -9.23
CA MET A 186 20.34 1.35 -8.37
C MET A 186 21.84 1.35 -8.60
N PRO A 187 22.67 1.14 -7.55
CA PRO A 187 24.11 1.02 -7.72
C PRO A 187 24.46 -0.10 -8.70
N SER A 188 25.36 0.19 -9.64
CA SER A 188 25.74 -0.72 -10.73
C SER A 188 26.21 -2.11 -10.25
N ARG A 189 26.86 -2.18 -9.10
CA ARG A 189 27.34 -3.43 -8.51
C ARG A 189 26.24 -4.39 -8.05
N ALA A 190 25.08 -3.86 -7.65
CA ALA A 190 23.97 -4.68 -7.15
C ALA A 190 22.96 -5.03 -8.25
N TYR A 191 22.67 -4.08 -9.17
CA TYR A 191 21.53 -4.20 -10.08
C TYR A 191 21.85 -3.78 -11.51
N GLY A 192 23.09 -3.40 -11.80
CA GLY A 192 23.53 -2.92 -13.10
C GLY A 192 23.00 -1.53 -13.46
N GLU A 193 23.31 -1.09 -14.68
CA GLU A 193 22.91 0.25 -15.16
C GLU A 193 21.44 0.37 -15.56
N ARG A 194 20.63 -0.64 -15.31
CA ARG A 194 19.27 -0.74 -15.86
C ARG A 194 18.20 -0.10 -14.99
N GLY A 195 18.52 0.34 -13.74
CA GLY A 195 17.57 0.99 -12.82
C GLY A 195 16.51 0.06 -12.24
N TYR A 196 16.66 -1.25 -12.42
CA TYR A 196 15.80 -2.26 -11.83
C TYR A 196 16.62 -3.36 -11.16
N PHE A 197 16.01 -4.09 -10.29
CA PHE A 197 16.60 -5.28 -9.70
C PHE A 197 15.80 -6.54 -10.06
N SER A 198 16.50 -7.67 -9.99
CA SER A 198 15.95 -8.98 -10.26
C SER A 198 16.33 -9.91 -9.13
N LYS A 199 15.34 -10.56 -8.49
CA LYS A 199 15.58 -11.47 -7.37
C LYS A 199 14.58 -12.62 -7.40
N LYS A 200 15.00 -13.80 -6.92
CA LYS A 200 14.11 -14.95 -6.77
C LYS A 200 13.37 -14.82 -5.45
N ILE A 201 12.03 -14.67 -5.50
CA ILE A 201 11.16 -14.55 -4.33
C ILE A 201 10.09 -15.64 -4.44
N ASN A 202 9.91 -16.44 -3.39
CA ASN A 202 8.98 -17.59 -3.38
C ASN A 202 9.15 -18.49 -4.60
N GLY A 203 10.40 -18.78 -4.98
CA GLY A 203 10.74 -19.64 -6.10
C GLY A 203 10.59 -19.02 -7.49
N LYS A 204 10.08 -17.79 -7.61
CA LYS A 204 9.87 -17.08 -8.89
C LYS A 204 10.84 -15.92 -9.06
N MET A 205 11.40 -15.75 -10.25
CA MET A 205 12.20 -14.58 -10.57
C MET A 205 11.29 -13.36 -10.68
N VAL A 206 11.49 -12.37 -9.80
CA VAL A 206 10.79 -11.10 -9.79
C VAL A 206 11.72 -10.01 -10.28
N ARG A 207 11.20 -9.13 -11.13
CA ARG A 207 11.88 -7.93 -11.62
C ARG A 207 11.04 -6.73 -11.28
N MET A 208 11.65 -5.69 -10.69
CA MET A 208 10.96 -4.46 -10.35
C MET A 208 11.91 -3.26 -10.42
N TRP A 209 11.33 -2.09 -10.67
CA TRP A 209 12.02 -0.83 -10.53
C TRP A 209 12.18 -0.47 -9.05
N ASP A 210 13.20 0.32 -8.74
CA ASP A 210 13.34 0.88 -7.41
C ASP A 210 12.26 1.92 -7.14
N PHE A 211 11.90 2.10 -5.88
CA PHE A 211 10.98 3.15 -5.45
C PHE A 211 11.65 4.53 -5.50
N THR A 212 10.84 5.59 -5.53
CA THR A 212 11.33 6.96 -5.42
C THR A 212 11.80 7.27 -4.00
N GLU A 213 12.66 8.29 -3.85
CA GLU A 213 13.06 8.77 -2.51
C GLU A 213 11.85 9.20 -1.68
N GLU A 214 10.90 9.89 -2.32
CA GLU A 214 9.68 10.37 -1.69
C GLU A 214 8.79 9.22 -1.20
N GLN A 215 8.74 8.10 -1.95
CA GLN A 215 8.04 6.89 -1.50
C GLN A 215 8.71 6.28 -0.27
N TYR A 216 10.05 6.17 -0.25
CA TYR A 216 10.77 5.66 0.90
C TYR A 216 10.58 6.54 2.14
N GLU A 217 10.70 7.86 1.98
CA GLU A 217 10.47 8.81 3.09
C GLU A 217 9.06 8.67 3.67
N THR A 218 8.05 8.61 2.79
CA THR A 218 6.65 8.45 3.21
C THR A 218 6.41 7.09 3.88
N LEU A 219 6.99 6.00 3.38
CA LEU A 219 6.86 4.67 4.01
C LEU A 219 7.46 4.64 5.42
N ILE A 220 8.60 5.29 5.62
CA ILE A 220 9.23 5.43 6.95
C ILE A 220 8.28 6.20 7.88
N LYS A 221 7.83 7.39 7.46
CA LYS A 221 6.91 8.24 8.23
C LYS A 221 5.59 7.53 8.55
N LEU A 222 5.00 6.85 7.55
CA LEU A 222 3.79 6.04 7.73
C LEU A 222 3.99 4.90 8.73
N SER A 223 5.13 4.21 8.67
CA SER A 223 5.45 3.12 9.60
C SER A 223 5.51 3.62 11.05
N PHE A 224 6.15 4.76 11.30
CA PHE A 224 6.18 5.38 12.63
C PHE A 224 4.79 5.84 13.06
N GLY A 225 4.03 6.52 12.19
CA GLY A 225 2.67 6.95 12.48
C GLY A 225 1.72 5.79 12.77
N LEU A 226 1.83 4.69 12.01
CA LEU A 226 1.06 3.47 12.28
C LEU A 226 1.44 2.82 13.62
N ASN A 227 2.72 2.76 13.96
CA ASN A 227 3.14 2.25 15.27
C ASN A 227 2.60 3.12 16.42
N GLN A 228 2.59 4.44 16.26
CA GLN A 228 2.03 5.36 17.23
C GLN A 228 0.51 5.21 17.35
N LEU A 229 -0.20 5.07 16.23
CA LEU A 229 -1.64 4.95 16.18
C LEU A 229 -2.13 3.54 16.53
N LEU A 230 -1.40 2.51 16.11
CA LEU A 230 -1.69 1.09 16.31
C LEU A 230 -0.46 0.38 16.90
N PRO A 231 -0.20 0.49 18.21
CA PRO A 231 1.08 0.08 18.83
C PRO A 231 1.37 -1.43 18.77
N SER A 232 0.41 -2.24 18.36
CA SER A 232 0.61 -3.66 18.07
C SER A 232 1.36 -3.90 16.77
N ILE A 233 1.38 -2.94 15.84
CA ILE A 233 2.25 -2.96 14.66
C ILE A 233 3.65 -2.53 15.12
N LYS A 234 4.58 -3.47 15.27
CA LYS A 234 5.93 -3.18 15.71
C LYS A 234 6.80 -2.68 14.55
N LEU A 235 7.73 -1.76 14.85
CA LEU A 235 8.73 -1.27 13.87
C LEU A 235 9.82 -2.32 13.66
N LYS A 236 9.44 -3.45 13.12
CA LYS A 236 10.33 -4.57 12.78
C LYS A 236 9.88 -5.25 11.51
N VAL A 237 10.81 -5.82 10.81
CA VAL A 237 10.63 -6.64 9.61
C VAL A 237 11.08 -8.08 9.89
N PRO A 238 10.59 -9.08 9.16
CA PRO A 238 11.10 -10.44 9.31
C PRO A 238 12.54 -10.49 8.84
N LEU A 239 13.39 -11.08 9.68
CA LEU A 239 14.77 -11.35 9.37
C LEU A 239 15.04 -12.84 9.61
N ASP A 240 15.80 -13.43 8.74
CA ASP A 240 16.36 -14.76 8.93
C ASP A 240 17.38 -14.71 10.08
N LYS A 241 17.27 -15.64 11.02
CA LYS A 241 18.10 -15.62 12.25
C LYS A 241 19.57 -15.91 12.00
N GLU A 242 19.89 -16.68 10.96
CA GLU A 242 21.25 -17.11 10.65
C GLU A 242 21.97 -16.07 9.79
N THR A 243 21.26 -15.52 8.80
CA THR A 243 21.85 -14.60 7.83
C THR A 243 21.62 -13.12 8.16
N GLY A 244 20.66 -12.80 9.05
CA GLY A 244 20.24 -11.42 9.33
C GLY A 244 19.58 -10.72 8.14
N GLN A 245 19.27 -11.45 7.05
CA GLN A 245 18.66 -10.90 5.84
C GLN A 245 17.15 -11.15 5.81
N HIS A 246 16.46 -10.43 4.94
CA HIS A 246 15.04 -10.69 4.69
C HIS A 246 14.85 -12.08 4.06
N PRO A 247 13.91 -12.89 4.57
CA PRO A 247 13.58 -14.17 3.97
C PRO A 247 13.02 -13.95 2.56
N LEU A 248 13.48 -14.74 1.60
CA LEU A 248 13.01 -14.73 0.22
C LEU A 248 11.86 -15.72 -0.02
N ASP A 249 11.61 -16.55 0.97
CA ASP A 249 10.54 -17.54 0.97
C ASP A 249 9.43 -17.16 1.97
N ARG A 250 8.31 -17.86 1.87
CA ARG A 250 7.16 -17.64 2.74
C ARG A 250 7.53 -17.76 4.23
N LEU A 251 7.15 -16.77 5.00
CA LEU A 251 7.31 -16.77 6.44
C LEU A 251 6.36 -17.81 7.07
N LYS A 252 6.88 -18.87 7.67
CA LYS A 252 6.09 -19.98 8.24
C LYS A 252 5.12 -19.54 9.33
N ASN A 253 5.50 -18.56 10.16
CA ASN A 253 4.69 -18.04 11.27
C ASN A 253 4.12 -16.64 10.97
N PHE A 254 3.80 -16.35 9.71
CA PHE A 254 3.34 -15.03 9.27
C PHE A 254 2.14 -14.51 10.07
N SER A 255 1.21 -15.37 10.50
CA SER A 255 0.01 -14.97 11.23
C SER A 255 0.29 -14.40 12.63
N ARG A 256 1.42 -14.78 13.24
CA ARG A 256 1.86 -14.32 14.57
C ARG A 256 2.89 -13.19 14.50
N PHE A 257 3.38 -12.90 13.32
CA PHE A 257 4.35 -11.82 13.17
C PHE A 257 3.66 -10.47 13.40
N ALA A 258 4.18 -9.69 14.33
CA ALA A 258 3.70 -8.34 14.61
C ALA A 258 4.72 -7.33 14.08
N GLY A 259 4.41 -6.65 12.96
CA GLY A 259 5.34 -5.73 12.31
C GLY A 259 5.04 -5.51 10.84
N ILE A 260 6.09 -5.16 10.08
CA ILE A 260 6.02 -4.77 8.67
C ILE A 260 6.35 -5.99 7.80
N LEU A 261 5.50 -6.29 6.83
CA LEU A 261 5.61 -7.38 5.86
C LEU A 261 5.60 -6.81 4.44
N GLY A 262 6.30 -7.44 3.51
CA GLY A 262 6.29 -7.08 2.10
C GLY A 262 6.40 -8.30 1.21
#